data_db19b38e7859b359014971472ba17f23
#
_entry.id   db19b38e7859b359014971472ba17f23
#
_cell.length_a   1.000
_cell.length_b   1.000
_cell.length_c   1.000
_cell.angle_alpha   90.00
_cell.angle_beta   90.00
_cell.angle_gamma   90.00
#
_symmetry.space_group_name_H-M   'P 1'
#
loop_
_entity.id
_entity.type
_entity.pdbx_description
1 polymer ?
#
loop_
_entity_poly.entity_id
_entity_poly.type
_entity_poly.pdbx_seq_one_letter_code
_entity_poly.pdbx_strand_id
1 'polypeptide(L)'
;MSTATPRPDLEPSAQEALQTDRTDAVRLTDLHKSFGDVTAVDGIDLTIRPGEVVAFLGPNGAGKTTTIDMILGLSRPTSGEVRTFGMTPRQAVDRGLVTAVMQTGGLLPDITVRETVALTASFFTHRIEVDEAMQRAGVTDFASRTVRKCSGGQQQRLRFAMALVSDPALLVLDEPTTGMDVEGRRSFWEAIHADAAGGRTVLFATHYLEEADAYADRIILIRHGRIIADGTAAEIRASVSGRSVRATLTCTAEQLRSALTDLDAQGMVSDIEILGSALSLSSTDSDAVAALLLDKHLAKDLEITSRGLEDAFVALTSGDATAPALGTSV
;
A
#
# COMPACT_ATOMS: atom_id res chain seq x y z
N MET A 1 41.12 -21.88 38.72
CA MET A 1 40.85 -22.43 37.39
C MET A 1 39.34 -22.33 37.19
N SER A 2 38.91 -21.26 36.53
CA SER A 2 37.47 -21.03 36.24
C SER A 2 37.20 -21.53 34.84
N THR A 3 36.40 -22.59 34.72
CA THR A 3 35.96 -23.14 33.43
C THR A 3 34.80 -22.29 32.92
N ALA A 4 35.08 -21.47 31.91
CA ALA A 4 34.03 -20.76 31.16
C ALA A 4 33.24 -21.79 30.34
N THR A 5 31.95 -21.91 30.64
CA THR A 5 30.99 -22.64 29.82
C THR A 5 30.87 -21.95 28.44
N PRO A 6 31.01 -22.65 27.31
CA PRO A 6 30.80 -22.06 26.01
C PRO A 6 29.36 -21.61 25.90
N ARG A 7 29.14 -20.37 25.37
CA ARG A 7 27.83 -19.89 24.99
C ARG A 7 27.31 -20.79 23.86
N PRO A 8 26.03 -21.20 23.87
CA PRO A 8 25.46 -21.89 22.73
C PRO A 8 25.55 -20.96 21.51
N ASP A 9 26.01 -21.50 20.38
CA ASP A 9 26.05 -20.85 19.11
C ASP A 9 24.65 -20.28 18.81
N LEU A 10 24.58 -18.98 18.66
CA LEU A 10 23.33 -18.30 18.22
C LEU A 10 23.02 -18.84 16.83
N GLU A 11 21.93 -19.60 16.71
CA GLU A 11 21.40 -19.92 15.39
C GLU A 11 21.17 -18.60 14.64
N PRO A 12 21.49 -18.51 13.33
CA PRO A 12 21.30 -17.30 12.55
C PRO A 12 19.86 -16.86 12.66
N SER A 13 19.62 -15.54 12.75
CA SER A 13 18.27 -15.00 12.80
C SER A 13 17.46 -15.51 11.60
N ALA A 14 16.16 -15.67 11.75
CA ALA A 14 15.29 -16.14 10.67
C ALA A 14 15.45 -15.28 9.40
N GLN A 15 15.83 -14.00 9.54
CA GLN A 15 16.15 -13.08 8.46
C GLN A 15 17.47 -13.45 7.73
N GLU A 16 18.53 -13.84 8.44
CA GLU A 16 19.80 -14.25 7.82
C GLU A 16 19.67 -15.55 7.03
N ALA A 17 18.85 -16.49 7.52
CA ALA A 17 18.60 -17.76 6.81
C ALA A 17 17.80 -17.57 5.52
N LEU A 18 16.92 -16.56 5.43
CA LEU A 18 16.08 -16.26 4.26
C LEU A 18 16.82 -15.43 3.19
N GLN A 19 17.88 -14.70 3.55
CA GLN A 19 18.68 -13.91 2.61
C GLN A 19 19.55 -14.76 1.67
N THR A 20 19.81 -16.00 2.02
CA THR A 20 20.64 -16.94 1.22
C THR A 20 19.84 -17.77 0.21
N ASP A 21 18.50 -17.83 0.34
CA ASP A 21 17.65 -18.57 -0.59
C ASP A 21 16.74 -17.57 -1.34
N ARG A 22 16.69 -17.65 -2.68
CA ARG A 22 15.88 -16.79 -3.58
C ARG A 22 14.38 -17.06 -3.46
N THR A 23 13.89 -17.27 -2.25
CA THR A 23 12.47 -17.59 -2.01
C THR A 23 11.66 -16.31 -1.88
N ASP A 24 10.60 -16.16 -2.68
CA ASP A 24 9.72 -15.00 -2.61
C ASP A 24 9.10 -14.84 -1.22
N ALA A 25 8.95 -13.60 -0.80
CA ALA A 25 8.26 -13.29 0.45
C ALA A 25 6.78 -13.70 0.37
N VAL A 26 6.13 -13.41 -0.76
CA VAL A 26 4.76 -13.87 -1.07
C VAL A 26 4.70 -14.30 -2.53
N ARG A 27 4.06 -15.45 -2.78
CA ARG A 27 3.69 -15.90 -4.12
C ARG A 27 2.23 -16.33 -4.12
N LEU A 28 1.45 -15.72 -5.00
CA LEU A 28 0.07 -16.06 -5.30
C LEU A 28 0.03 -16.62 -6.72
N THR A 29 -0.67 -17.73 -6.91
CA THR A 29 -0.80 -18.36 -8.23
C THR A 29 -2.26 -18.68 -8.47
N ASP A 30 -2.82 -18.08 -9.52
CA ASP A 30 -4.22 -18.23 -9.95
C ASP A 30 -5.20 -18.18 -8.75
N LEU A 31 -5.03 -17.15 -7.91
CA LEU A 31 -5.70 -17.07 -6.63
C LEU A 31 -7.14 -16.63 -6.79
N HIS A 32 -8.08 -17.45 -6.31
CA HIS A 32 -9.51 -17.15 -6.31
C HIS A 32 -10.12 -17.25 -4.91
N LYS A 33 -11.07 -16.36 -4.63
CA LYS A 33 -11.89 -16.40 -3.41
C LYS A 33 -13.31 -15.95 -3.67
N SER A 34 -14.27 -16.82 -3.38
CA SER A 34 -15.69 -16.50 -3.44
C SER A 34 -16.36 -16.75 -2.08
N PHE A 35 -17.38 -15.94 -1.78
CA PHE A 35 -18.27 -16.05 -0.63
C PHE A 35 -19.72 -16.14 -1.15
N GLY A 36 -20.25 -17.34 -1.26
CA GLY A 36 -21.51 -17.57 -1.96
C GLY A 36 -21.40 -17.10 -3.42
N ASP A 37 -22.27 -16.21 -3.84
CA ASP A 37 -22.31 -15.69 -5.22
C ASP A 37 -21.35 -14.50 -5.45
N VAL A 38 -20.64 -14.03 -4.41
CA VAL A 38 -19.74 -12.89 -4.52
C VAL A 38 -18.32 -13.37 -4.71
N THR A 39 -17.70 -13.07 -5.86
CA THR A 39 -16.28 -13.30 -6.12
C THR A 39 -15.48 -12.10 -5.62
N ALA A 40 -14.73 -12.29 -4.54
CA ALA A 40 -13.93 -11.24 -3.90
C ALA A 40 -12.51 -11.16 -4.48
N VAL A 41 -11.95 -12.30 -4.94
CA VAL A 41 -10.65 -12.40 -5.60
C VAL A 41 -10.83 -13.31 -6.81
N ASP A 42 -10.33 -12.88 -7.99
CA ASP A 42 -10.65 -13.48 -9.27
C ASP A 42 -9.39 -13.61 -10.15
N GLY A 43 -8.58 -14.61 -9.86
CA GLY A 43 -7.39 -14.97 -10.63
C GLY A 43 -6.21 -14.01 -10.41
N ILE A 44 -5.76 -13.85 -9.17
CA ILE A 44 -4.59 -13.03 -8.85
C ILE A 44 -3.32 -13.88 -8.95
N ASP A 45 -2.41 -13.47 -9.84
CA ASP A 45 -1.02 -13.88 -9.88
C ASP A 45 -0.15 -12.75 -9.36
N LEU A 46 0.67 -13.01 -8.33
CA LEU A 46 1.51 -11.99 -7.71
C LEU A 46 2.74 -12.61 -7.06
N THR A 47 3.86 -11.94 -7.23
CA THR A 47 5.10 -12.25 -6.50
C THR A 47 5.61 -11.00 -5.80
N ILE A 48 5.86 -11.09 -4.49
CA ILE A 48 6.52 -10.04 -3.69
C ILE A 48 7.89 -10.58 -3.30
N ARG A 49 8.95 -9.82 -3.58
CA ARG A 49 10.31 -10.20 -3.24
C ARG A 49 10.65 -9.79 -1.81
N PRO A 50 11.59 -10.48 -1.15
CA PRO A 50 12.11 -10.04 0.14
C PRO A 50 12.66 -8.60 0.07
N GLY A 51 12.34 -7.79 1.08
CA GLY A 51 12.79 -6.40 1.19
C GLY A 51 11.97 -5.38 0.39
N GLU A 52 10.98 -5.79 -0.41
CA GLU A 52 10.09 -4.84 -1.11
C GLU A 52 9.08 -4.20 -0.14
N VAL A 53 8.81 -2.91 -0.33
CA VAL A 53 7.69 -2.19 0.28
C VAL A 53 6.58 -2.06 -0.76
N VAL A 54 5.52 -2.84 -0.61
CA VAL A 54 4.46 -2.99 -1.62
C VAL A 54 3.13 -2.43 -1.09
N ALA A 55 2.49 -1.58 -1.89
CA ALA A 55 1.15 -1.06 -1.61
C ALA A 55 0.08 -1.82 -2.39
N PHE A 56 -0.94 -2.34 -1.70
CA PHE A 56 -2.21 -2.74 -2.30
C PHE A 56 -3.16 -1.54 -2.32
N LEU A 57 -3.43 -1.02 -3.50
CA LEU A 57 -4.27 0.14 -3.70
C LEU A 57 -5.55 -0.26 -4.43
N GLY A 58 -6.69 0.29 -4.05
CA GLY A 58 -7.97 0.00 -4.69
C GLY A 58 -9.16 0.47 -3.85
N PRO A 59 -10.35 0.61 -4.44
CA PRO A 59 -11.55 1.01 -3.71
C PRO A 59 -11.97 -0.04 -2.67
N ASN A 60 -12.90 0.36 -1.80
CA ASN A 60 -13.50 -0.59 -0.87
C ASN A 60 -14.22 -1.70 -1.62
N GLY A 61 -14.05 -2.95 -1.16
CA GLY A 61 -14.59 -4.13 -1.84
C GLY A 61 -13.77 -4.63 -3.03
N ALA A 62 -12.61 -4.04 -3.33
CA ALA A 62 -11.74 -4.46 -4.44
C ALA A 62 -11.10 -5.85 -4.24
N GLY A 63 -11.11 -6.41 -3.00
CA GLY A 63 -10.49 -7.69 -2.68
C GLY A 63 -9.19 -7.59 -1.86
N LYS A 64 -8.73 -6.38 -1.50
CA LYS A 64 -7.46 -6.16 -0.77
C LYS A 64 -7.39 -6.95 0.54
N THR A 65 -8.30 -6.69 1.48
CA THR A 65 -8.36 -7.38 2.78
C THR A 65 -8.53 -8.88 2.62
N THR A 66 -9.36 -9.33 1.67
CA THR A 66 -9.53 -10.77 1.38
C THR A 66 -8.24 -11.43 0.93
N THR A 67 -7.46 -10.74 0.07
CA THR A 67 -6.15 -11.22 -0.37
C THR A 67 -5.15 -11.26 0.79
N ILE A 68 -5.13 -10.22 1.62
CA ILE A 68 -4.33 -10.16 2.85
C ILE A 68 -4.69 -11.31 3.81
N ASP A 69 -5.98 -11.56 4.04
CA ASP A 69 -6.43 -12.66 4.90
C ASP A 69 -5.93 -14.02 4.42
N MET A 70 -5.84 -14.22 3.11
CA MET A 70 -5.27 -15.46 2.55
C MET A 70 -3.75 -15.53 2.72
N ILE A 71 -3.03 -14.42 2.56
CA ILE A 71 -1.58 -14.33 2.81
C ILE A 71 -1.25 -14.60 4.29
N LEU A 72 -2.12 -14.17 5.20
CA LEU A 72 -2.00 -14.40 6.65
C LEU A 72 -2.51 -15.80 7.10
N GLY A 73 -3.14 -16.57 6.18
CA GLY A 73 -3.74 -17.85 6.52
C GLY A 73 -5.00 -17.77 7.36
N LEU A 74 -5.62 -16.59 7.46
CA LEU A 74 -6.91 -16.35 8.14
C LEU A 74 -8.08 -16.84 7.29
N SER A 75 -7.94 -16.85 5.98
CA SER A 75 -8.91 -17.37 5.03
C SER A 75 -8.26 -18.36 4.07
N ARG A 76 -8.99 -19.41 3.65
CA ARG A 76 -8.53 -20.35 2.64
C ARG A 76 -8.99 -19.89 1.25
N PRO A 77 -8.16 -19.98 0.21
CA PRO A 77 -8.59 -19.78 -1.16
C PRO A 77 -9.74 -20.72 -1.55
N THR A 78 -10.56 -20.30 -2.49
CA THR A 78 -11.54 -21.20 -3.17
C THR A 78 -10.79 -22.08 -4.18
N SER A 79 -9.82 -21.50 -4.90
CA SER A 79 -8.85 -22.21 -5.77
C SER A 79 -7.57 -21.40 -5.89
N GLY A 80 -6.54 -21.98 -6.50
CA GLY A 80 -5.22 -21.38 -6.58
C GLY A 80 -4.36 -21.64 -5.34
N GLU A 81 -3.20 -21.01 -5.30
CA GLU A 81 -2.20 -21.26 -4.27
C GLU A 81 -1.65 -19.98 -3.66
N VAL A 82 -1.38 -20.02 -2.34
CA VAL A 82 -0.66 -18.98 -1.61
C VAL A 82 0.57 -19.60 -0.95
N ARG A 83 1.74 -19.02 -1.19
CA ARG A 83 2.99 -19.33 -0.51
C ARG A 83 3.58 -18.08 0.13
N THR A 84 4.08 -18.22 1.34
CA THR A 84 4.78 -17.18 2.07
C THR A 84 6.13 -17.74 2.52
N PHE A 85 7.22 -17.17 2.00
CA PHE A 85 8.57 -17.73 2.13
C PHE A 85 8.62 -19.22 1.77
N GLY A 86 7.98 -19.60 0.65
CA GLY A 86 7.91 -20.99 0.17
C GLY A 86 7.04 -21.94 0.99
N MET A 87 6.49 -21.48 2.12
CA MET A 87 5.66 -22.25 3.05
C MET A 87 4.19 -21.95 2.86
N THR A 88 3.32 -22.75 3.50
CA THR A 88 1.92 -22.34 3.66
C THR A 88 1.83 -21.11 4.57
N PRO A 89 0.87 -20.20 4.37
CA PRO A 89 0.70 -19.01 5.22
C PRO A 89 0.70 -19.35 6.72
N ARG A 90 -0.02 -20.40 7.11
CA ARG A 90 -0.10 -20.82 8.50
C ARG A 90 1.25 -21.21 9.08
N GLN A 91 2.07 -21.94 8.32
CA GLN A 91 3.42 -22.31 8.76
C GLN A 91 4.33 -21.10 8.93
N ALA A 92 4.22 -20.09 8.04
CA ALA A 92 5.00 -18.87 8.14
C ALA A 92 4.61 -18.04 9.38
N VAL A 93 3.31 -17.94 9.67
CA VAL A 93 2.78 -17.27 10.88
C VAL A 93 3.21 -18.03 12.15
N ASP A 94 3.04 -19.35 12.19
CA ASP A 94 3.41 -20.16 13.36
C ASP A 94 4.92 -20.09 13.68
N ARG A 95 5.76 -19.75 12.68
CA ARG A 95 7.20 -19.51 12.86
C ARG A 95 7.55 -18.06 13.20
N GLY A 96 6.57 -17.16 13.31
CA GLY A 96 6.78 -15.75 13.59
C GLY A 96 7.37 -14.95 12.42
N LEU A 97 7.46 -15.54 11.21
CA LEU A 97 8.02 -14.88 10.03
C LEU A 97 7.09 -13.82 9.43
N VAL A 98 5.81 -13.90 9.75
CA VAL A 98 4.76 -12.99 9.26
C VAL A 98 3.95 -12.47 10.43
N THR A 99 3.81 -11.17 10.51
CA THR A 99 2.89 -10.52 11.45
C THR A 99 2.04 -9.49 10.73
N ALA A 100 0.95 -9.09 11.37
CA ALA A 100 0.03 -8.11 10.79
C ALA A 100 -0.40 -7.05 11.81
N VAL A 101 -0.58 -5.83 11.31
CA VAL A 101 -1.31 -4.75 11.97
C VAL A 101 -2.65 -4.61 11.26
N MET A 102 -3.71 -5.11 11.88
CA MET A 102 -5.07 -5.04 11.34
C MET A 102 -5.74 -3.73 11.75
N GLN A 103 -6.74 -3.31 10.98
CA GLN A 103 -7.49 -2.07 11.22
C GLN A 103 -8.13 -1.99 12.60
N THR A 104 -8.61 -3.11 13.13
CA THR A 104 -9.33 -3.16 14.41
C THR A 104 -8.84 -4.29 15.31
N GLY A 105 -9.04 -4.12 16.63
CA GLY A 105 -8.91 -5.19 17.62
C GLY A 105 -7.61 -5.22 18.41
N GLY A 106 -7.54 -6.16 19.33
CA GLY A 106 -6.33 -6.67 19.96
C GLY A 106 -5.77 -5.90 21.16
N LEU A 107 -6.25 -4.72 21.53
CA LEU A 107 -5.71 -3.96 22.64
C LEU A 107 -6.52 -4.14 23.93
N LEU A 108 -5.83 -4.44 25.02
CA LEU A 108 -6.39 -4.47 26.36
C LEU A 108 -6.34 -3.05 26.96
N PRO A 109 -7.51 -2.44 27.29
CA PRO A 109 -7.57 -1.02 27.64
C PRO A 109 -6.94 -0.68 29.00
N ASP A 110 -6.87 -1.65 29.92
CA ASP A 110 -6.56 -1.45 31.33
C ASP A 110 -5.10 -1.65 31.71
N ILE A 111 -4.28 -2.18 30.81
CA ILE A 111 -2.85 -2.36 30.99
C ILE A 111 -2.08 -1.23 30.29
N THR A 112 -0.82 -1.06 30.65
CA THR A 112 0.08 -0.05 30.05
C THR A 112 0.57 -0.50 28.68
N VAL A 113 1.09 0.47 27.90
CA VAL A 113 1.74 0.21 26.60
C VAL A 113 2.87 -0.82 26.77
N ARG A 114 3.75 -0.63 27.75
CA ARG A 114 4.85 -1.56 28.06
C ARG A 114 4.35 -2.98 28.39
N GLU A 115 3.33 -3.08 29.24
CA GLU A 115 2.74 -4.36 29.64
C GLU A 115 2.12 -5.07 28.44
N THR A 116 1.50 -4.31 27.53
CA THR A 116 0.93 -4.87 26.29
C THR A 116 2.00 -5.49 25.40
N VAL A 117 3.13 -4.77 25.17
CA VAL A 117 4.24 -5.29 24.37
C VAL A 117 4.89 -6.48 25.06
N ALA A 118 5.11 -6.42 26.38
CA ALA A 118 5.69 -7.50 27.16
C ALA A 118 4.80 -8.76 27.16
N LEU A 119 3.49 -8.58 27.28
CA LEU A 119 2.52 -9.69 27.17
C LEU A 119 2.59 -10.33 25.78
N THR A 120 2.62 -9.51 24.72
CA THR A 120 2.76 -10.02 23.34
C THR A 120 4.07 -10.79 23.18
N ALA A 121 5.17 -10.26 23.70
CA ALA A 121 6.48 -10.91 23.67
C ALA A 121 6.49 -12.29 24.35
N SER A 122 5.66 -12.49 25.37
CA SER A 122 5.58 -13.77 26.08
C SER A 122 5.01 -14.93 25.25
N PHE A 123 4.34 -14.63 24.13
CA PHE A 123 3.80 -15.65 23.22
C PHE A 123 4.82 -16.18 22.20
N PHE A 124 5.99 -15.53 22.08
CA PHE A 124 7.01 -15.90 21.10
C PHE A 124 8.25 -16.45 21.78
N THR A 125 8.76 -17.57 21.27
CA THR A 125 10.04 -18.18 21.72
C THR A 125 11.22 -17.36 21.20
N HIS A 126 11.18 -16.99 19.91
CA HIS A 126 12.14 -16.08 19.27
C HIS A 126 11.51 -14.69 19.21
N ARG A 127 12.18 -13.70 19.78
CA ARG A 127 11.69 -12.33 19.86
C ARG A 127 12.83 -11.35 20.07
N ILE A 128 12.63 -10.11 19.65
CA ILE A 128 13.49 -9.00 20.06
C ILE A 128 13.13 -8.56 21.49
N GLU A 129 14.03 -7.79 22.09
CA GLU A 129 13.77 -7.22 23.41
C GLU A 129 12.60 -6.24 23.38
N VAL A 130 11.80 -6.21 24.45
CA VAL A 130 10.61 -5.35 24.56
C VAL A 130 10.97 -3.88 24.35
N ASP A 131 12.09 -3.43 24.94
CA ASP A 131 12.54 -2.05 24.79
C ASP A 131 12.94 -1.71 23.35
N GLU A 132 13.52 -2.65 22.64
CA GLU A 132 13.86 -2.52 21.22
C GLU A 132 12.60 -2.40 20.34
N ALA A 133 11.61 -3.28 20.53
CA ALA A 133 10.35 -3.20 19.82
C ALA A 133 9.64 -1.86 20.07
N MET A 134 9.64 -1.40 21.31
CA MET A 134 9.06 -0.12 21.70
C MET A 134 9.79 1.08 21.09
N GLN A 135 11.11 1.03 21.03
CA GLN A 135 11.95 2.07 20.44
C GLN A 135 11.71 2.16 18.93
N ARG A 136 11.73 1.03 18.21
CA ARG A 136 11.48 0.96 16.76
C ARG A 136 10.10 1.51 16.40
N ALA A 137 9.09 1.23 17.21
CA ALA A 137 7.73 1.72 16.99
C ALA A 137 7.47 3.15 17.51
N GLY A 138 8.43 3.81 18.15
CA GLY A 138 8.28 5.15 18.70
C GLY A 138 7.23 5.27 19.81
N VAL A 139 7.16 4.25 20.70
CA VAL A 139 6.18 4.23 21.81
C VAL A 139 6.79 4.41 23.20
N THR A 140 8.10 4.62 23.29
CA THR A 140 8.85 4.71 24.54
C THR A 140 8.38 5.87 25.43
N ASP A 141 8.07 7.03 24.85
CA ASP A 141 7.68 8.24 25.60
C ASP A 141 6.36 8.11 26.37
N PHE A 142 5.51 7.17 25.97
CA PHE A 142 4.25 6.89 26.64
C PHE A 142 4.11 5.45 27.15
N ALA A 143 5.23 4.78 27.36
CA ALA A 143 5.31 3.37 27.80
C ALA A 143 4.50 3.06 29.06
N SER A 144 4.45 3.98 30.02
CA SER A 144 3.72 3.85 31.28
C SER A 144 2.23 4.23 31.19
N ARG A 145 1.79 4.74 30.02
CA ARG A 145 0.39 5.14 29.83
C ARG A 145 -0.48 3.92 29.65
N THR A 146 -1.66 3.89 30.28
CA THR A 146 -2.67 2.86 30.02
C THR A 146 -3.24 3.02 28.61
N VAL A 147 -3.50 1.91 27.93
CA VAL A 147 -3.94 1.87 26.53
C VAL A 147 -5.20 2.71 26.29
N ARG A 148 -6.18 2.68 27.23
CA ARG A 148 -7.40 3.50 27.12
C ARG A 148 -7.14 5.02 27.06
N LYS A 149 -5.98 5.49 27.56
CA LYS A 149 -5.58 6.90 27.56
C LYS A 149 -4.74 7.28 26.33
N CYS A 150 -4.44 6.34 25.47
CA CYS A 150 -3.70 6.58 24.25
C CYS A 150 -4.62 7.11 23.15
N SER A 151 -4.13 8.06 22.34
CA SER A 151 -4.81 8.49 21.12
C SER A 151 -4.86 7.35 20.09
N GLY A 152 -5.71 7.47 19.05
CA GLY A 152 -5.79 6.48 17.96
C GLY A 152 -4.43 6.20 17.33
N GLY A 153 -3.65 7.23 17.02
CA GLY A 153 -2.30 7.10 16.47
C GLY A 153 -1.31 6.45 17.45
N GLN A 154 -1.43 6.71 18.75
CA GLN A 154 -0.62 6.02 19.77
C GLN A 154 -1.00 4.54 19.89
N GLN A 155 -2.29 4.21 19.81
CA GLN A 155 -2.74 2.82 19.79
C GLN A 155 -2.25 2.08 18.54
N GLN A 156 -2.21 2.75 17.39
CA GLN A 156 -1.72 2.14 16.16
C GLN A 156 -0.20 1.89 16.23
N ARG A 157 0.57 2.84 16.75
CA ARG A 157 2.01 2.62 17.02
C ARG A 157 2.24 1.49 18.02
N LEU A 158 1.36 1.35 19.01
CA LEU A 158 1.42 0.19 19.92
C LEU A 158 1.16 -1.13 19.19
N ARG A 159 0.18 -1.20 18.27
CA ARG A 159 -0.04 -2.40 17.43
C ARG A 159 1.19 -2.71 16.59
N PHE A 160 1.83 -1.67 16.06
CA PHE A 160 3.09 -1.84 15.33
C PHE A 160 4.20 -2.39 16.24
N ALA A 161 4.37 -1.86 17.46
CA ALA A 161 5.31 -2.42 18.43
C ALA A 161 5.04 -3.91 18.71
N MET A 162 3.77 -4.28 18.89
CA MET A 162 3.38 -5.68 19.09
C MET A 162 3.73 -6.55 17.88
N ALA A 163 3.54 -6.04 16.65
CA ALA A 163 3.87 -6.76 15.43
C ALA A 163 5.37 -6.96 15.24
N LEU A 164 6.20 -6.05 15.75
CA LEU A 164 7.66 -6.16 15.66
C LEU A 164 8.28 -7.18 16.60
N VAL A 165 7.57 -7.59 17.66
CA VAL A 165 8.11 -8.42 18.73
C VAL A 165 8.74 -9.73 18.25
N SER A 166 8.13 -10.40 17.27
CA SER A 166 8.64 -11.66 16.71
C SER A 166 9.76 -11.46 15.69
N ASP A 167 10.18 -10.21 15.43
CA ASP A 167 11.12 -9.83 14.38
C ASP A 167 10.74 -10.42 13.01
N PRO A 168 9.53 -10.14 12.51
CA PRO A 168 9.01 -10.78 11.30
C PRO A 168 9.81 -10.39 10.06
N ALA A 169 9.93 -11.32 9.10
CA ALA A 169 10.50 -11.05 7.79
C ALA A 169 9.49 -10.34 6.84
N LEU A 170 8.17 -10.55 7.07
CA LEU A 170 7.08 -9.87 6.37
C LEU A 170 6.15 -9.21 7.38
N LEU A 171 5.96 -7.91 7.23
CA LEU A 171 4.98 -7.11 7.95
C LEU A 171 3.80 -6.78 7.03
N VAL A 172 2.60 -7.13 7.45
CA VAL A 172 1.37 -6.83 6.71
C VAL A 172 0.57 -5.77 7.47
N LEU A 173 0.16 -4.71 6.77
CA LEU A 173 -0.56 -3.58 7.35
C LEU A 173 -1.87 -3.36 6.59
N ASP A 174 -3.01 -3.49 7.27
CA ASP A 174 -4.32 -3.23 6.65
C ASP A 174 -4.86 -1.89 7.13
N GLU A 175 -4.86 -0.90 6.24
CA GLU A 175 -5.26 0.49 6.49
C GLU A 175 -4.64 1.09 7.78
N PRO A 176 -3.31 1.06 7.92
CA PRO A 176 -2.65 1.27 9.22
C PRO A 176 -2.78 2.69 9.76
N THR A 177 -3.10 3.68 8.93
CA THR A 177 -3.13 5.10 9.33
C THR A 177 -4.54 5.67 9.45
N THR A 178 -5.56 4.83 9.29
CA THR A 178 -6.96 5.25 9.42
C THR A 178 -7.22 5.87 10.79
N GLY A 179 -7.78 7.08 10.81
CA GLY A 179 -8.09 7.82 12.03
C GLY A 179 -6.87 8.52 12.69
N MET A 180 -5.73 8.58 12.02
CA MET A 180 -4.58 9.39 12.45
C MET A 180 -4.68 10.82 11.90
N ASP A 181 -4.16 11.77 12.67
CA ASP A 181 -3.84 13.10 12.16
C ASP A 181 -2.61 13.07 11.24
N VAL A 182 -2.34 14.18 10.56
CA VAL A 182 -1.26 14.27 9.57
C VAL A 182 0.12 13.99 10.20
N GLU A 183 0.38 14.53 11.40
CA GLU A 183 1.66 14.36 12.09
C GLU A 183 1.85 12.91 12.59
N GLY A 184 0.78 12.32 13.14
CA GLY A 184 0.78 10.92 13.59
C GLY A 184 1.01 9.95 12.42
N ARG A 185 0.40 10.21 11.25
CA ARG A 185 0.58 9.42 10.03
C ARG A 185 2.02 9.49 9.55
N ARG A 186 2.58 10.70 9.46
CA ARG A 186 3.96 10.89 9.05
C ARG A 186 4.94 10.15 9.96
N SER A 187 4.82 10.34 11.29
CA SER A 187 5.68 9.67 12.27
C SER A 187 5.55 8.14 12.24
N PHE A 188 4.34 7.62 11.94
CA PHE A 188 4.12 6.19 11.78
C PHE A 188 4.86 5.63 10.57
N TRP A 189 4.74 6.29 9.42
CA TRP A 189 5.43 5.88 8.20
C TRP A 189 6.96 6.01 8.31
N GLU A 190 7.47 7.07 8.97
CA GLU A 190 8.90 7.21 9.25
C GLU A 190 9.44 6.01 10.05
N ALA A 191 8.69 5.53 11.05
CA ALA A 191 9.07 4.36 11.83
C ALA A 191 9.07 3.06 10.99
N ILE A 192 8.06 2.87 10.12
CA ILE A 192 7.99 1.70 9.22
C ILE A 192 9.14 1.73 8.20
N HIS A 193 9.44 2.89 7.62
CA HIS A 193 10.56 3.01 6.68
C HIS A 193 11.91 2.74 7.32
N ALA A 194 12.13 3.26 8.53
CA ALA A 194 13.35 2.99 9.28
C ALA A 194 13.53 1.48 9.55
N ASP A 195 12.43 0.78 9.82
CA ASP A 195 12.42 -0.66 10.03
C ASP A 195 12.61 -1.45 8.71
N ALA A 196 11.94 -1.05 7.63
CA ALA A 196 12.06 -1.65 6.30
C ALA A 196 13.46 -1.49 5.71
N ALA A 197 14.16 -0.38 5.99
CA ALA A 197 15.56 -0.16 5.57
C ALA A 197 16.51 -1.25 6.10
N GLY A 198 16.13 -1.98 7.13
CA GLY A 198 16.83 -3.18 7.62
C GLY A 198 16.63 -4.44 6.76
N GLY A 199 15.89 -4.34 5.64
CA GLY A 199 15.63 -5.47 4.72
C GLY A 199 14.31 -6.20 4.97
N ARG A 200 13.43 -5.67 5.83
CA ARG A 200 12.10 -6.24 6.07
C ARG A 200 11.17 -5.98 4.89
N THR A 201 10.42 -7.00 4.50
CA THR A 201 9.35 -6.87 3.51
C THR A 201 8.12 -6.25 4.17
N VAL A 202 7.51 -5.28 3.49
CA VAL A 202 6.28 -4.64 3.97
C VAL A 202 5.21 -4.73 2.88
N LEU A 203 4.05 -5.25 3.24
CA LEU A 203 2.85 -5.22 2.40
C LEU A 203 1.79 -4.38 3.12
N PHE A 204 1.34 -3.30 2.53
CA PHE A 204 0.28 -2.51 3.12
C PHE A 204 -0.90 -2.29 2.18
N ALA A 205 -2.11 -2.37 2.71
CA ALA A 205 -3.31 -1.97 1.99
C ALA A 205 -3.71 -0.57 2.43
N THR A 206 -4.03 0.27 1.45
CA THR A 206 -4.54 1.61 1.69
C THR A 206 -5.51 2.02 0.57
N HIS A 207 -6.37 2.97 0.87
CA HIS A 207 -7.14 3.71 -0.12
C HIS A 207 -6.61 5.15 -0.31
N TYR A 208 -5.57 5.52 0.44
CA TYR A 208 -4.89 6.81 0.31
C TYR A 208 -3.76 6.72 -0.71
N LEU A 209 -3.99 7.33 -1.87
CA LEU A 209 -3.04 7.38 -2.98
C LEU A 209 -1.71 8.02 -2.59
N GLU A 210 -1.79 9.09 -1.76
CA GLU A 210 -0.62 9.79 -1.25
C GLU A 210 0.33 8.88 -0.45
N GLU A 211 -0.22 7.92 0.30
CA GLU A 211 0.59 6.95 1.04
C GLU A 211 1.31 5.98 0.12
N ALA A 212 0.59 5.45 -0.88
CA ALA A 212 1.19 4.56 -1.87
C ALA A 212 2.30 5.29 -2.68
N ASP A 213 2.06 6.54 -3.08
CA ASP A 213 3.03 7.35 -3.83
C ASP A 213 4.28 7.70 -3.00
N ALA A 214 4.09 8.03 -1.71
CA ALA A 214 5.18 8.46 -0.84
C ALA A 214 6.02 7.32 -0.26
N TYR A 215 5.41 6.14 -0.09
CA TYR A 215 5.99 5.11 0.77
C TYR A 215 6.18 3.74 0.13
N ALA A 216 5.60 3.47 -1.05
CA ALA A 216 5.77 2.18 -1.72
C ALA A 216 6.87 2.20 -2.76
N ASP A 217 7.69 1.14 -2.81
CA ASP A 217 8.59 0.86 -3.94
C ASP A 217 7.78 0.40 -5.16
N ARG A 218 6.67 -0.33 -4.90
CA ARG A 218 5.81 -0.92 -5.91
C ARG A 218 4.34 -0.84 -5.49
N ILE A 219 3.48 -0.47 -6.41
CA ILE A 219 2.05 -0.31 -6.21
C ILE A 219 1.31 -1.36 -7.04
N ILE A 220 0.39 -2.06 -6.40
CA ILE A 220 -0.48 -3.04 -7.03
C ILE A 220 -1.90 -2.51 -6.95
N LEU A 221 -2.47 -2.14 -8.08
CA LEU A 221 -3.86 -1.69 -8.20
C LEU A 221 -4.79 -2.88 -8.33
N ILE A 222 -5.74 -2.98 -7.39
CA ILE A 222 -6.74 -4.06 -7.37
C ILE A 222 -8.13 -3.47 -7.59
N ARG A 223 -8.89 -4.07 -8.52
CA ARG A 223 -10.30 -3.76 -8.77
C ARG A 223 -11.09 -5.02 -9.09
N HIS A 224 -12.26 -5.18 -8.51
CA HIS A 224 -13.14 -6.35 -8.72
C HIS A 224 -12.41 -7.69 -8.58
N GLY A 225 -11.51 -7.80 -7.59
CA GLY A 225 -10.76 -9.01 -7.32
C GLY A 225 -9.61 -9.29 -8.29
N ARG A 226 -9.27 -8.39 -9.20
CA ARG A 226 -8.20 -8.54 -10.19
C ARG A 226 -7.14 -7.45 -10.06
N ILE A 227 -5.90 -7.77 -10.39
CA ILE A 227 -4.84 -6.79 -10.55
C ILE A 227 -5.05 -6.08 -11.89
N ILE A 228 -5.15 -4.74 -11.85
CA ILE A 228 -5.32 -3.89 -13.04
C ILE A 228 -4.07 -3.10 -13.40
N ALA A 229 -3.16 -2.90 -12.45
CA ALA A 229 -1.82 -2.36 -12.69
C ALA A 229 -0.87 -2.85 -11.62
N ASP A 230 0.41 -2.98 -11.98
CA ASP A 230 1.49 -3.45 -11.13
C ASP A 230 2.80 -2.79 -11.57
N GLY A 231 3.42 -2.00 -10.72
CA GLY A 231 4.66 -1.27 -11.02
C GLY A 231 4.94 -0.16 -10.03
N THR A 232 5.98 0.61 -10.29
CA THR A 232 6.30 1.82 -9.52
C THR A 232 5.24 2.91 -9.75
N ALA A 233 5.15 3.86 -8.83
CA ALA A 233 4.26 5.01 -9.01
C ALA A 233 4.53 5.77 -10.33
N ALA A 234 5.80 5.84 -10.75
CA ALA A 234 6.18 6.46 -12.01
C ALA A 234 5.68 5.68 -13.24
N GLU A 235 5.80 4.35 -13.23
CA GLU A 235 5.30 3.47 -14.30
C GLU A 235 3.78 3.52 -14.41
N ILE A 236 3.07 3.51 -13.28
CA ILE A 236 1.60 3.62 -13.25
C ILE A 236 1.16 4.99 -13.78
N ARG A 237 1.80 6.09 -13.38
CA ARG A 237 1.53 7.42 -13.97
C ARG A 237 1.78 7.44 -15.48
N ALA A 238 2.85 6.82 -15.94
CA ALA A 238 3.21 6.76 -17.36
C ALA A 238 2.27 5.88 -18.20
N SER A 239 1.62 4.86 -17.58
CA SER A 239 0.68 3.98 -18.30
C SER A 239 -0.61 4.69 -18.71
N VAL A 240 -0.93 5.83 -18.09
CA VAL A 240 -2.07 6.67 -18.47
C VAL A 240 -1.54 7.83 -19.28
N SER A 241 -1.73 7.75 -20.60
CA SER A 241 -1.27 8.78 -21.54
C SER A 241 -1.92 10.14 -21.27
N GLY A 242 -1.10 11.22 -21.34
CA GLY A 242 -1.57 12.60 -21.31
C GLY A 242 -1.13 13.40 -20.10
N ARG A 243 -1.38 14.70 -20.17
CA ARG A 243 -1.19 15.69 -19.12
C ARG A 243 -2.52 16.27 -18.70
N SER A 244 -2.64 16.64 -17.44
CA SER A 244 -3.78 17.43 -16.95
C SER A 244 -3.55 18.90 -17.29
N VAL A 245 -4.54 19.52 -17.93
CA VAL A 245 -4.57 20.95 -18.20
C VAL A 245 -5.69 21.57 -17.36
N ARG A 246 -5.32 22.46 -16.45
CA ARG A 246 -6.25 23.25 -15.63
C ARG A 246 -6.19 24.70 -16.05
N ALA A 247 -7.32 25.38 -16.04
CA ALA A 247 -7.37 26.79 -16.42
C ALA A 247 -8.64 27.49 -15.87
N THR A 248 -8.59 28.81 -15.86
CA THR A 248 -9.77 29.63 -15.59
C THR A 248 -10.41 30.08 -16.94
N LEU A 249 -11.62 29.65 -17.21
CA LEU A 249 -12.35 30.04 -18.44
C LEU A 249 -12.69 31.53 -18.47
N THR A 250 -12.53 32.12 -19.64
CA THR A 250 -12.94 33.48 -19.99
C THR A 250 -14.10 33.49 -20.96
N CYS A 251 -14.57 32.30 -21.37
CA CYS A 251 -15.64 32.07 -22.31
C CYS A 251 -16.73 31.17 -21.70
N THR A 252 -17.81 30.94 -22.46
CA THR A 252 -18.84 29.96 -22.05
C THR A 252 -18.40 28.52 -22.31
N ALA A 253 -18.99 27.56 -21.58
CA ALA A 253 -18.71 26.14 -21.78
C ALA A 253 -19.02 25.67 -23.22
N GLU A 254 -20.00 26.27 -23.87
CA GLU A 254 -20.39 25.97 -25.25
C GLU A 254 -19.33 26.44 -26.26
N GLN A 255 -18.79 27.63 -26.06
CA GLN A 255 -17.68 28.16 -26.88
C GLN A 255 -16.42 27.32 -26.72
N LEU A 256 -16.11 26.89 -25.51
CA LEU A 256 -14.99 26.01 -25.27
C LEU A 256 -15.15 24.66 -26.00
N ARG A 257 -16.30 24.00 -25.83
CA ARG A 257 -16.57 22.71 -26.49
C ARG A 257 -16.48 22.81 -27.99
N SER A 258 -17.04 23.89 -28.58
CA SER A 258 -16.94 24.14 -30.01
C SER A 258 -15.47 24.32 -30.46
N ALA A 259 -14.66 24.99 -29.65
CA ALA A 259 -13.25 25.20 -29.98
C ALA A 259 -12.39 23.93 -29.84
N LEU A 260 -12.75 23.01 -28.94
CA LEU A 260 -12.05 21.74 -28.70
C LEU A 260 -12.49 20.61 -29.64
N THR A 261 -13.55 20.81 -30.46
CA THR A 261 -14.16 19.76 -31.31
C THR A 261 -13.13 19.02 -32.18
N ASP A 262 -12.19 19.71 -32.78
CA ASP A 262 -11.19 19.13 -33.67
C ASP A 262 -10.16 18.30 -32.89
N LEU A 263 -9.76 18.76 -31.69
CA LEU A 263 -8.81 18.05 -30.80
C LEU A 263 -9.47 16.83 -30.14
N ASP A 264 -10.75 16.93 -29.82
CA ASP A 264 -11.56 15.84 -29.30
C ASP A 264 -11.76 14.75 -30.36
N ALA A 265 -12.09 15.13 -31.58
CA ALA A 265 -12.22 14.20 -32.71
C ALA A 265 -10.93 13.47 -33.06
N GLN A 266 -9.76 14.05 -32.75
CA GLN A 266 -8.45 13.45 -32.92
C GLN A 266 -8.01 12.62 -31.66
N GLY A 267 -8.84 12.55 -30.62
CA GLY A 267 -8.53 11.87 -29.38
C GLY A 267 -7.42 12.55 -28.56
N MET A 268 -7.14 13.81 -28.82
CA MET A 268 -6.11 14.59 -28.11
C MET A 268 -6.59 15.14 -26.78
N VAL A 269 -7.90 15.17 -26.54
CA VAL A 269 -8.53 15.71 -25.33
C VAL A 269 -9.53 14.69 -24.79
N SER A 270 -9.55 14.52 -23.48
CA SER A 270 -10.53 13.69 -22.75
C SER A 270 -10.84 14.29 -21.38
N ASP A 271 -11.80 13.70 -20.67
CA ASP A 271 -12.15 14.02 -19.27
C ASP A 271 -12.38 15.53 -19.04
N ILE A 272 -13.16 16.18 -19.93
CA ILE A 272 -13.43 17.62 -19.84
C ILE A 272 -14.44 17.89 -18.72
N GLU A 273 -13.98 18.49 -17.65
CA GLU A 273 -14.79 18.93 -16.51
C GLU A 273 -14.79 20.45 -16.43
N ILE A 274 -15.99 21.03 -16.26
CA ILE A 274 -16.17 22.47 -16.08
C ILE A 274 -17.01 22.71 -14.83
N LEU A 275 -16.38 23.34 -13.82
CA LEU A 275 -17.03 23.72 -12.57
C LEU A 275 -17.00 25.23 -12.43
N GLY A 276 -18.13 25.89 -12.79
CA GLY A 276 -18.19 27.35 -12.88
C GLY A 276 -17.24 27.87 -13.95
N SER A 277 -16.20 28.60 -13.57
CA SER A 277 -15.14 29.08 -14.48
C SER A 277 -13.90 28.19 -14.49
N ALA A 278 -13.82 27.17 -13.60
CA ALA A 278 -12.68 26.28 -13.55
C ALA A 278 -12.83 25.19 -14.63
N LEU A 279 -11.80 25.05 -15.46
CA LEU A 279 -11.63 23.99 -16.45
C LEU A 279 -10.61 22.99 -15.93
N SER A 280 -10.91 21.72 -16.07
CA SER A 280 -9.97 20.61 -15.98
C SER A 280 -10.18 19.68 -17.17
N LEU A 281 -9.13 19.30 -17.85
CA LEU A 281 -9.17 18.32 -18.93
C LEU A 281 -7.87 17.52 -19.00
N SER A 282 -7.94 16.40 -19.68
CA SER A 282 -6.80 15.55 -19.99
C SER A 282 -6.40 15.72 -21.45
N SER A 283 -5.11 15.77 -21.73
CA SER A 283 -4.62 15.88 -23.11
C SER A 283 -3.37 15.07 -23.37
N THR A 284 -3.33 14.39 -24.51
CA THR A 284 -2.13 13.72 -25.04
C THR A 284 -1.16 14.72 -25.68
N ASP A 285 -1.67 15.90 -26.10
CA ASP A 285 -0.88 17.02 -26.60
C ASP A 285 -1.30 18.31 -25.87
N SER A 286 -0.75 18.48 -24.67
CA SER A 286 -1.05 19.64 -23.82
C SER A 286 -0.59 20.97 -24.42
N ASP A 287 0.44 20.95 -25.28
CA ASP A 287 0.97 22.16 -25.89
C ASP A 287 0.02 22.68 -26.97
N ALA A 288 -0.57 21.79 -27.78
CA ALA A 288 -1.60 22.15 -28.74
C ALA A 288 -2.86 22.70 -28.05
N VAL A 289 -3.28 22.09 -26.94
CA VAL A 289 -4.42 22.57 -26.13
C VAL A 289 -4.12 23.94 -25.54
N ALA A 290 -2.94 24.14 -24.95
CA ALA A 290 -2.55 25.41 -24.37
C ALA A 290 -2.51 26.54 -25.41
N ALA A 291 -1.92 26.27 -26.56
CA ALA A 291 -1.91 27.21 -27.67
C ALA A 291 -3.33 27.60 -28.09
N LEU A 292 -4.24 26.63 -28.31
CA LEU A 292 -5.62 26.86 -28.64
C LEU A 292 -6.37 27.76 -27.63
N LEU A 293 -6.20 27.42 -26.32
CA LEU A 293 -6.87 28.14 -25.23
C LEU A 293 -6.39 29.59 -25.12
N LEU A 294 -5.08 29.82 -25.29
CA LEU A 294 -4.47 31.14 -25.19
C LEU A 294 -4.70 31.97 -26.42
N ASP A 295 -4.50 31.45 -27.64
CA ASP A 295 -4.64 32.17 -28.89
C ASP A 295 -6.09 32.64 -29.14
N LYS A 296 -7.06 31.80 -28.78
CA LYS A 296 -8.49 32.14 -28.86
C LYS A 296 -9.02 32.91 -27.64
N HIS A 297 -8.16 33.24 -26.67
CA HIS A 297 -8.54 33.91 -25.43
C HIS A 297 -9.68 33.22 -24.66
N LEU A 298 -9.72 31.87 -24.68
CA LEU A 298 -10.79 31.08 -24.07
C LEU A 298 -10.52 30.80 -22.56
N ALA A 299 -9.28 30.87 -22.16
CA ALA A 299 -8.89 30.63 -20.78
C ALA A 299 -7.66 31.46 -20.39
N LYS A 300 -7.44 31.56 -19.08
CA LYS A 300 -6.26 32.17 -18.44
C LYS A 300 -5.80 31.28 -17.24
N ASP A 301 -4.68 31.66 -16.64
CA ASP A 301 -4.13 30.96 -15.47
C ASP A 301 -3.96 29.46 -15.77
N LEU A 302 -3.35 29.13 -16.93
CA LEU A 302 -3.10 27.74 -17.34
C LEU A 302 -2.06 27.09 -16.45
N GLU A 303 -2.40 25.91 -15.98
CA GLU A 303 -1.52 24.98 -15.27
C GLU A 303 -1.48 23.66 -16.03
N ILE A 304 -0.30 23.21 -16.44
CA ILE A 304 -0.10 21.92 -17.12
C ILE A 304 0.76 21.06 -16.20
N THR A 305 0.17 19.97 -15.74
CA THR A 305 0.84 19.03 -14.86
C THR A 305 0.86 17.63 -15.48
N SER A 306 1.89 16.83 -15.17
CA SER A 306 1.79 15.40 -15.44
C SER A 306 0.64 14.84 -14.62
N ARG A 307 -0.09 13.88 -15.17
CA ARG A 307 -1.17 13.20 -14.42
C ARG A 307 -0.63 12.66 -13.11
N GLY A 308 -1.34 12.95 -12.04
CA GLY A 308 -1.06 12.39 -10.72
C GLY A 308 -1.40 10.89 -10.67
N LEU A 309 -0.96 10.22 -9.61
CA LEU A 309 -1.39 8.85 -9.35
C LEU A 309 -2.92 8.75 -9.19
N GLU A 310 -3.57 9.83 -8.72
CA GLU A 310 -5.02 9.94 -8.60
C GLU A 310 -5.72 9.90 -9.95
N ASP A 311 -5.23 10.67 -10.92
CA ASP A 311 -5.79 10.68 -12.28
C ASP A 311 -5.59 9.31 -12.96
N ALA A 312 -4.44 8.68 -12.75
CA ALA A 312 -4.15 7.34 -13.24
C ALA A 312 -5.10 6.30 -12.60
N PHE A 313 -5.29 6.40 -11.28
CA PHE A 313 -6.21 5.54 -10.55
C PHE A 313 -7.65 5.67 -11.06
N VAL A 314 -8.15 6.90 -11.23
CA VAL A 314 -9.49 7.15 -11.76
C VAL A 314 -9.61 6.60 -13.18
N ALA A 315 -8.68 6.86 -14.07
CA ALA A 315 -8.70 6.36 -15.43
C ALA A 315 -8.73 4.83 -15.51
N LEU A 316 -7.87 4.16 -14.72
CA LEU A 316 -7.79 2.69 -14.66
C LEU A 316 -9.00 2.07 -13.93
N THR A 317 -9.67 2.83 -13.05
CA THR A 317 -10.83 2.35 -12.31
C THR A 317 -12.17 2.77 -12.90
N SER A 318 -12.26 3.77 -13.80
CA SER A 318 -13.50 4.21 -14.43
C SER A 318 -13.80 3.51 -15.75
N GLY A 319 -12.78 2.99 -16.44
CA GLY A 319 -12.94 2.31 -17.72
C GLY A 319 -13.40 0.86 -17.57
N ASP A 320 -14.37 0.44 -18.39
CA ASP A 320 -14.59 -0.97 -18.78
C ASP A 320 -13.45 -1.42 -19.74
N ALA A 321 -12.19 -1.09 -19.41
CA ALA A 321 -11.09 -1.30 -20.29
C ALA A 321 -10.43 -2.66 -20.02
N THR A 322 -10.46 -3.50 -21.00
CA THR A 322 -9.42 -4.48 -21.32
C THR A 322 -8.05 -3.76 -21.30
N ALA A 323 -7.42 -3.67 -20.15
CA ALA A 323 -6.06 -3.17 -20.05
C ALA A 323 -5.11 -4.14 -20.75
N PRO A 324 -4.17 -3.65 -21.59
CA PRO A 324 -3.07 -4.50 -22.06
C PRO A 324 -2.23 -4.85 -20.82
N ALA A 325 -2.03 -6.14 -20.59
CA ALA A 325 -1.09 -6.64 -19.61
C ALA A 325 0.29 -6.02 -19.91
N LEU A 326 0.76 -5.14 -19.02
CA LEU A 326 2.14 -4.68 -19.06
C LEU A 326 3.01 -5.91 -18.80
N GLY A 327 3.75 -6.33 -19.83
CA GLY A 327 4.49 -7.56 -19.86
C GLY A 327 5.46 -7.67 -18.70
N THR A 328 5.37 -8.75 -17.96
CA THR A 328 6.43 -9.27 -17.11
C THR A 328 7.67 -9.48 -17.98
N SER A 329 8.64 -8.57 -17.88
CA SER A 329 10.00 -8.84 -18.35
C SER A 329 10.64 -9.83 -17.37
N VAL A 330 11.05 -10.97 -17.92
CA VAL A 330 11.76 -12.11 -17.34
C VAL A 330 13.04 -11.70 -16.62
#